data_dc2dc65c4f38be6e5afa032d4aed2deb
#
_entry.id   dc2dc65c4f38be6e5afa032d4aed2deb
#
_cell.length_a   1.000
_cell.length_b   1.000
_cell.length_c   1.000
_cell.angle_alpha   90.00
_cell.angle_beta   90.00
_cell.angle_gamma   90.00
#
_symmetry.space_group_name_H-M   'P 1'
#
loop_
_entity.id
_entity.type
_entity.pdbx_description
1 polymer ?
#
loop_
_entity_poly.entity_id
_entity_poly.type
_entity_poly.pdbx_seq_one_letter_code
_entity_poly.pdbx_strand_id
1 'polypeptide(L)'
;MKRHGKIGILLALGLATAACNPFRHFRPTAVNVPPQAAPIDDDDHAAWAESEPYALMVRKSCRTVDVYRYGQRIRSFPAVFGLNGAGSKLFEGDLRTPVGFYMIIDKRQHARWRNFLLLDYPNANDVHRYWLAMDSGDIPRRGERYAGMGGAVGIHGTDKPSLNQRNVDWTWGCISLHNTDVAELASLVPVGTLVLIQD
;
A
#
# COMPACT_ATOMS: atom_id res chain seq x y z
N MET A 1 -33.21 6.07 57.20
CA MET A 1 -32.62 6.84 56.07
C MET A 1 -31.46 6.02 55.47
N LYS A 2 -31.71 5.29 54.39
CA LYS A 2 -30.67 4.53 53.68
C LYS A 2 -30.46 5.15 52.28
N ARG A 3 -29.25 5.68 52.06
CA ARG A 3 -28.80 6.24 50.79
C ARG A 3 -28.34 5.11 49.90
N HIS A 4 -28.97 4.93 48.73
CA HIS A 4 -28.53 3.97 47.69
C HIS A 4 -27.55 4.75 46.78
N GLY A 5 -26.28 4.35 46.77
CA GLY A 5 -25.29 4.78 45.81
C GLY A 5 -25.49 4.04 44.47
N LYS A 6 -25.69 4.80 43.39
CA LYS A 6 -25.69 4.25 42.03
C LYS A 6 -24.22 4.16 41.57
N ILE A 7 -23.78 2.94 41.33
CA ILE A 7 -22.49 2.67 40.66
C ILE A 7 -22.71 2.82 39.15
N GLY A 8 -22.16 3.89 38.60
CA GLY A 8 -22.09 4.08 37.15
C GLY A 8 -20.94 3.25 36.58
N ILE A 9 -21.27 2.27 35.75
CA ILE A 9 -20.28 1.52 34.96
C ILE A 9 -19.96 2.39 33.73
N LEU A 10 -18.76 2.99 33.72
CA LEU A 10 -18.18 3.63 32.53
C LEU A 10 -17.68 2.53 31.61
N LEU A 11 -18.39 2.25 30.52
CA LEU A 11 -17.84 1.47 29.41
C LEU A 11 -16.83 2.35 28.66
N ALA A 12 -15.55 2.12 28.89
CA ALA A 12 -14.51 2.67 28.03
C ALA A 12 -14.49 1.86 26.72
N LEU A 13 -15.04 2.44 25.65
CA LEU A 13 -14.77 1.94 24.29
C LEU A 13 -13.29 2.22 23.98
N GLY A 14 -12.45 1.21 24.15
CA GLY A 14 -11.09 1.24 23.63
C GLY A 14 -11.13 1.16 22.10
N LEU A 15 -10.88 2.29 21.42
CA LEU A 15 -10.47 2.25 20.03
C LEU A 15 -9.10 1.56 19.99
N ALA A 16 -9.06 0.31 19.56
CA ALA A 16 -7.83 -0.36 19.19
C ALA A 16 -7.31 0.28 17.90
N THR A 17 -6.47 1.30 18.04
CA THR A 17 -5.62 1.74 16.93
C THR A 17 -4.60 0.63 16.71
N ALA A 18 -4.71 -0.09 15.60
CA ALA A 18 -3.68 -1.02 15.15
C ALA A 18 -2.38 -0.25 14.93
N ALA A 19 -1.54 -0.20 15.98
CA ALA A 19 -0.25 0.45 15.90
C ALA A 19 0.66 -0.38 15.01
N CYS A 20 1.03 0.15 13.84
CA CYS A 20 2.12 -0.38 13.05
C CYS A 20 3.40 -0.37 13.88
N ASN A 21 3.93 -1.52 14.18
CA ASN A 21 5.23 -1.63 14.85
C ASN A 21 6.34 -1.75 13.79
N PRO A 22 7.07 -0.67 13.46
CA PRO A 22 8.09 -0.65 12.41
C PRO A 22 9.38 -1.40 12.78
N PHE A 23 9.53 -1.89 14.03
CA PHE A 23 10.78 -2.45 14.55
C PHE A 23 10.72 -3.96 14.85
N ARG A 24 9.83 -4.74 14.24
CA ARG A 24 10.00 -6.19 14.27
C ARG A 24 11.17 -6.58 13.37
N HIS A 25 12.29 -6.87 13.98
CA HIS A 25 13.57 -7.20 13.38
C HIS A 25 13.43 -8.33 12.35
N PHE A 26 13.57 -7.98 11.07
CA PHE A 26 13.81 -8.92 10.00
C PHE A 26 15.23 -9.49 10.18
N ARG A 27 15.34 -10.79 10.48
CA ARG A 27 16.58 -11.55 10.32
C ARG A 27 16.57 -12.19 8.94
N PRO A 28 17.55 -11.91 8.07
CA PRO A 28 17.67 -12.65 6.82
C PRO A 28 18.05 -14.10 7.16
N THR A 29 17.15 -15.04 6.94
CA THR A 29 17.44 -16.47 7.03
C THR A 29 17.73 -17.01 5.65
N ALA A 30 18.83 -17.75 5.56
CA ALA A 30 19.28 -18.48 4.38
C ALA A 30 18.19 -19.40 3.82
N VAL A 31 18.18 -19.51 2.51
CA VAL A 31 17.33 -20.35 1.68
C VAL A 31 17.37 -21.82 2.15
N ASN A 32 16.18 -22.46 2.19
CA ASN A 32 15.86 -23.87 2.41
C ASN A 32 15.40 -24.26 3.83
N VAL A 33 14.20 -23.81 4.19
CA VAL A 33 13.33 -24.60 5.06
C VAL A 33 11.89 -24.31 4.61
N PRO A 34 11.01 -25.33 4.39
CA PRO A 34 9.58 -25.06 4.26
C PRO A 34 9.12 -24.42 5.58
N PRO A 35 8.36 -23.33 5.56
CA PRO A 35 7.99 -22.63 6.78
C PRO A 35 7.11 -23.54 7.63
N GLN A 36 7.64 -23.94 8.77
CA GLN A 36 6.82 -24.42 9.89
C GLN A 36 5.91 -23.24 10.27
N ALA A 37 4.60 -23.50 10.34
CA ALA A 37 3.62 -22.48 10.66
C ALA A 37 3.99 -21.75 11.96
N ALA A 38 4.39 -20.50 11.83
CA ALA A 38 4.53 -19.61 12.99
C ALA A 38 3.14 -19.28 13.53
N PRO A 39 2.98 -18.97 14.83
CA PRO A 39 1.70 -18.53 15.38
C PRO A 39 1.15 -17.37 14.57
N ILE A 40 -0.07 -17.50 14.09
CA ILE A 40 -0.76 -16.51 13.27
C ILE A 40 -1.08 -15.34 14.22
N ASP A 41 -0.36 -14.24 14.03
CA ASP A 41 -0.77 -12.93 14.53
C ASP A 41 -1.87 -12.46 13.58
N ASP A 42 -2.98 -11.90 14.03
CA ASP A 42 -4.14 -11.48 13.21
C ASP A 42 -3.75 -10.55 12.04
N ASP A 43 -2.60 -9.87 12.15
CA ASP A 43 -2.00 -9.06 11.08
C ASP A 43 -1.37 -9.88 9.94
N ASP A 44 -1.14 -11.18 10.11
CA ASP A 44 -0.49 -12.05 9.12
C ASP A 44 -1.48 -12.75 8.17
N HIS A 45 -2.78 -12.62 8.42
CA HIS A 45 -3.83 -13.23 7.63
C HIS A 45 -4.73 -12.18 6.95
N ALA A 46 -4.90 -12.33 5.64
CA ALA A 46 -5.75 -11.47 4.81
C ALA A 46 -6.90 -12.28 4.21
N ALA A 47 -8.05 -12.30 4.87
CA ALA A 47 -9.23 -13.06 4.46
C ALA A 47 -9.69 -12.73 3.02
N TRP A 48 -9.51 -11.47 2.58
CA TRP A 48 -9.83 -11.02 1.22
C TRP A 48 -8.94 -11.64 0.13
N ALA A 49 -7.83 -12.25 0.52
CA ALA A 49 -6.84 -12.85 -0.39
C ALA A 49 -6.72 -14.38 -0.24
N GLU A 50 -7.61 -15.04 0.49
CA GLU A 50 -7.54 -16.49 0.73
C GLU A 50 -7.64 -17.32 -0.55
N SER A 51 -8.43 -16.87 -1.53
CA SER A 51 -8.57 -17.54 -2.83
C SER A 51 -7.44 -17.20 -3.81
N GLU A 52 -6.61 -16.20 -3.48
CA GLU A 52 -5.59 -15.70 -4.39
C GLU A 52 -4.27 -16.43 -4.17
N PRO A 53 -3.65 -17.01 -5.23
CA PRO A 53 -2.32 -17.61 -5.13
C PRO A 53 -1.28 -16.63 -4.64
N TYR A 54 -1.40 -15.35 -5.08
CA TYR A 54 -0.64 -14.22 -4.58
C TYR A 54 -1.52 -12.98 -4.52
N ALA A 55 -1.32 -12.17 -3.48
CA ALA A 55 -1.91 -10.85 -3.34
C ALA A 55 -0.92 -9.90 -2.65
N LEU A 56 -1.08 -8.60 -2.87
CA LEU A 56 -0.29 -7.57 -2.21
C LEU A 56 -1.19 -6.71 -1.34
N MET A 57 -0.72 -6.39 -0.14
CA MET A 57 -1.28 -5.33 0.70
C MET A 57 -0.24 -4.24 0.86
N VAL A 58 -0.58 -3.04 0.42
CA VAL A 58 0.23 -1.84 0.57
C VAL A 58 -0.38 -1.01 1.69
N ARG A 59 0.34 -0.85 2.79
CA ARG A 59 -0.09 -0.05 3.94
C ARG A 59 0.76 1.22 4.01
N LYS A 60 0.18 2.36 3.65
CA LYS A 60 0.90 3.64 3.60
C LYS A 60 1.32 4.09 5.00
N SER A 61 0.43 3.95 6.00
CA SER A 61 0.73 4.27 7.41
C SER A 61 1.85 3.42 7.99
N CYS A 62 1.89 2.12 7.64
CA CYS A 62 2.94 1.20 8.06
C CYS A 62 4.20 1.24 7.20
N ARG A 63 4.12 1.90 6.03
CA ARG A 63 5.21 2.02 5.06
C ARG A 63 5.71 0.67 4.56
N THR A 64 4.78 -0.26 4.27
CA THR A 64 5.08 -1.61 3.81
C THR A 64 4.32 -2.00 2.56
N VAL A 65 4.94 -2.91 1.79
CA VAL A 65 4.30 -3.77 0.80
C VAL A 65 4.43 -5.19 1.30
N ASP A 66 3.31 -5.80 1.67
CA ASP A 66 3.25 -7.16 2.17
C ASP A 66 2.77 -8.09 1.07
N VAL A 67 3.43 -9.24 0.93
CA VAL A 67 3.06 -10.29 -0.01
C VAL A 67 2.33 -11.38 0.73
N TYR A 68 1.14 -11.71 0.25
CA TYR A 68 0.32 -12.80 0.76
C TYR A 68 0.28 -13.94 -0.25
N ARG A 69 0.22 -15.14 0.26
CA ARG A 69 -0.03 -16.37 -0.50
C ARG A 69 -1.17 -17.13 0.16
N TYR A 70 -2.30 -17.27 -0.55
CA TYR A 70 -3.53 -17.87 0.00
C TYR A 70 -3.90 -17.27 1.37
N GLY A 71 -3.93 -15.94 1.45
CA GLY A 71 -4.26 -15.20 2.66
C GLY A 71 -3.16 -15.11 3.72
N GLN A 72 -2.07 -15.86 3.62
CA GLN A 72 -0.95 -15.83 4.59
C GLN A 72 0.16 -14.90 4.13
N ARG A 73 0.61 -14.01 5.01
CA ARG A 73 1.73 -13.11 4.73
C ARG A 73 3.05 -13.88 4.69
N ILE A 74 3.72 -13.83 3.54
CA ILE A 74 5.00 -14.53 3.32
C ILE A 74 6.21 -13.60 3.21
N ARG A 75 6.00 -12.29 2.92
CA ARG A 75 7.05 -11.28 2.81
C ARG A 75 6.51 -9.92 3.20
N SER A 76 7.39 -9.03 3.63
CA SER A 76 7.12 -7.61 3.89
C SER A 76 8.31 -6.78 3.45
N PHE A 77 8.07 -5.74 2.65
CA PHE A 77 9.09 -4.86 2.11
C PHE A 77 8.85 -3.42 2.56
N PRO A 78 9.87 -2.69 3.04
CA PRO A 78 9.74 -1.25 3.29
C PRO A 78 9.42 -0.49 2.01
N ALA A 79 8.54 0.49 2.10
CA ALA A 79 8.08 1.27 0.96
C ALA A 79 8.01 2.76 1.26
N VAL A 80 8.21 3.57 0.22
CA VAL A 80 7.96 5.02 0.24
C VAL A 80 7.01 5.39 -0.89
N PHE A 81 6.30 6.51 -0.74
CA PHE A 81 5.11 6.83 -1.50
C PHE A 81 5.17 8.20 -2.18
N GLY A 82 4.04 8.65 -2.65
CA GLY A 82 3.85 9.99 -3.16
C GLY A 82 4.15 11.06 -2.10
N LEU A 83 4.74 12.17 -2.52
CA LEU A 83 5.14 13.30 -1.65
C LEU A 83 3.99 13.82 -0.77
N ASN A 84 2.75 13.68 -1.23
CA ASN A 84 1.56 14.09 -0.50
C ASN A 84 0.89 12.84 0.10
N GLY A 85 1.36 12.41 1.27
CA GLY A 85 1.12 11.09 1.84
C GLY A 85 -0.34 10.76 2.16
N ALA A 86 -1.15 11.70 2.63
CA ALA A 86 -2.50 11.43 3.10
C ALA A 86 -3.55 11.39 1.97
N GLY A 87 -4.50 10.47 2.08
CA GLY A 87 -5.64 10.31 1.18
C GLY A 87 -5.31 9.66 -0.16
N SER A 88 -6.34 9.45 -0.97
CA SER A 88 -6.21 8.82 -2.29
C SER A 88 -5.88 9.83 -3.38
N LYS A 89 -5.18 9.34 -4.42
CA LYS A 89 -4.95 10.07 -5.65
C LYS A 89 -6.28 10.41 -6.36
N LEU A 90 -6.41 11.66 -6.80
CA LEU A 90 -7.57 12.16 -7.56
C LEU A 90 -7.18 12.66 -8.94
N PHE A 91 -6.04 13.39 -9.07
CA PHE A 91 -5.65 13.99 -10.33
C PHE A 91 -4.14 13.95 -10.54
N GLU A 92 -3.70 14.18 -11.76
CA GLU A 92 -2.29 14.29 -12.10
C GLU A 92 -1.64 15.50 -11.41
N GLY A 93 -0.57 15.24 -10.65
CA GLY A 93 0.18 16.26 -9.93
C GLY A 93 -0.32 16.54 -8.52
N ASP A 94 -1.26 15.77 -7.99
CA ASP A 94 -1.63 15.78 -6.57
C ASP A 94 -0.56 15.13 -5.67
N LEU A 95 0.39 14.43 -6.28
CA LEU A 95 1.52 13.75 -5.65
C LEU A 95 1.11 12.68 -4.63
N ARG A 96 -0.08 12.12 -4.78
CA ARG A 96 -0.65 11.09 -3.89
C ARG A 96 -0.54 9.71 -4.49
N THR A 97 -0.32 8.71 -3.64
CA THR A 97 -0.49 7.30 -3.99
C THR A 97 -1.98 6.94 -3.89
N PRO A 98 -2.57 6.26 -4.88
CA PRO A 98 -3.97 5.91 -4.84
C PRO A 98 -4.28 4.91 -3.73
N VAL A 99 -5.55 4.86 -3.28
CA VAL A 99 -6.09 3.94 -2.28
C VAL A 99 -7.22 3.14 -2.91
N GLY A 100 -7.25 1.84 -2.69
CA GLY A 100 -8.26 0.93 -3.21
C GLY A 100 -7.68 -0.39 -3.71
N PHE A 101 -8.49 -1.15 -4.43
CA PHE A 101 -8.08 -2.38 -5.09
C PHE A 101 -7.57 -2.09 -6.50
N TYR A 102 -6.43 -2.70 -6.82
CA TYR A 102 -5.76 -2.63 -8.11
C TYR A 102 -5.27 -4.02 -8.53
N MET A 103 -4.77 -4.11 -9.75
CA MET A 103 -4.17 -5.32 -10.29
C MET A 103 -2.84 -4.97 -10.97
N ILE A 104 -1.84 -5.83 -10.84
CA ILE A 104 -0.61 -5.74 -11.63
C ILE A 104 -0.96 -6.14 -13.08
N ILE A 105 -0.88 -5.20 -14.02
CA ILE A 105 -1.22 -5.44 -15.43
C ILE A 105 0.01 -5.59 -16.34
N ASP A 106 1.18 -5.19 -15.87
CA ASP A 106 2.44 -5.33 -16.61
C ASP A 106 3.62 -5.40 -15.65
N LYS A 107 4.68 -6.10 -16.07
CA LYS A 107 5.96 -6.18 -15.36
C LYS A 107 7.09 -6.03 -16.35
N ARG A 108 7.96 -5.05 -16.13
CA ARG A 108 9.08 -4.78 -17.05
C ARG A 108 10.34 -4.36 -16.31
N GLN A 109 11.49 -4.63 -16.91
CA GLN A 109 12.75 -4.00 -16.53
C GLN A 109 12.69 -2.51 -16.85
N HIS A 110 13.23 -1.69 -15.97
CA HIS A 110 13.29 -0.25 -16.14
C HIS A 110 14.71 0.26 -15.86
N ALA A 111 15.29 0.99 -16.80
CA ALA A 111 16.68 1.43 -16.71
C ALA A 111 16.98 2.25 -15.45
N ARG A 112 16.02 3.07 -14.99
CA ARG A 112 16.18 3.95 -13.84
C ARG A 112 15.77 3.28 -12.52
N TRP A 113 14.74 2.40 -12.55
CA TRP A 113 14.08 1.89 -11.34
C TRP A 113 14.14 0.36 -11.22
N ARG A 114 15.03 -0.28 -11.94
CA ARG A 114 15.27 -1.72 -11.96
C ARG A 114 14.09 -2.51 -12.50
N ASN A 115 13.02 -2.63 -11.73
CA ASN A 115 11.75 -3.25 -12.12
C ASN A 115 10.61 -2.24 -11.96
N PHE A 116 9.61 -2.36 -12.83
CA PHE A 116 8.39 -1.59 -12.75
C PHE A 116 7.21 -2.54 -12.93
N LEU A 117 6.38 -2.63 -11.88
CA LEU A 117 5.14 -3.40 -11.85
C LEU A 117 4.01 -2.39 -12.02
N LEU A 118 3.40 -2.33 -13.20
CA LEU A 118 2.35 -1.37 -13.53
C LEU A 118 1.03 -1.83 -12.93
N LEU A 119 0.32 -0.91 -12.27
CA LEU A 119 -1.04 -1.11 -11.79
C LEU A 119 -2.08 -0.61 -12.80
N ASP A 120 -3.29 -1.14 -12.73
CA ASP A 120 -4.44 -0.74 -13.55
C ASP A 120 -5.06 0.60 -13.12
N TYR A 121 -4.24 1.50 -12.57
CA TYR A 121 -4.65 2.87 -12.27
C TYR A 121 -4.64 3.75 -13.54
N PRO A 122 -5.68 4.58 -13.81
CA PRO A 122 -6.95 4.66 -13.10
C PRO A 122 -7.91 3.54 -13.50
N ASN A 123 -8.53 2.86 -12.53
CA ASN A 123 -9.62 1.92 -12.76
C ASN A 123 -11.00 2.60 -12.65
N ALA A 124 -12.08 1.83 -12.77
CA ALA A 124 -13.45 2.38 -12.76
C ALA A 124 -13.78 3.18 -11.47
N ASN A 125 -13.26 2.74 -10.33
CA ASN A 125 -13.47 3.43 -9.05
C ASN A 125 -12.73 4.78 -9.01
N ASP A 126 -11.52 4.85 -9.59
CA ASP A 126 -10.77 6.10 -9.68
C ASP A 126 -11.45 7.08 -10.62
N VAL A 127 -11.95 6.58 -11.76
CA VAL A 127 -12.75 7.39 -12.70
C VAL A 127 -13.98 7.97 -12.01
N HIS A 128 -14.71 7.15 -11.26
CA HIS A 128 -15.88 7.60 -10.52
C HIS A 128 -15.52 8.69 -9.48
N ARG A 129 -14.49 8.46 -8.68
CA ARG A 129 -14.00 9.44 -7.68
C ARG A 129 -13.55 10.76 -8.33
N TYR A 130 -12.89 10.68 -9.48
CA TYR A 130 -12.46 11.86 -10.22
C TYR A 130 -13.66 12.72 -10.67
N TRP A 131 -14.70 12.10 -11.20
CA TRP A 131 -15.89 12.84 -11.63
C TRP A 131 -16.64 13.46 -10.45
N LEU A 132 -16.76 12.77 -9.33
CA LEU A 132 -17.31 13.35 -8.10
C LEU A 132 -16.50 14.56 -7.62
N ALA A 133 -15.16 14.44 -7.64
CA ALA A 133 -14.27 15.53 -7.27
C ALA A 133 -14.33 16.72 -8.26
N MET A 134 -14.60 16.44 -9.53
CA MET A 134 -14.81 17.49 -10.52
C MET A 134 -16.12 18.26 -10.25
N ASP A 135 -17.18 17.56 -9.96
CA ASP A 135 -18.49 18.16 -9.62
C ASP A 135 -18.43 18.98 -8.32
N SER A 136 -17.60 18.56 -7.36
CA SER A 136 -17.35 19.28 -6.09
C SER A 136 -16.37 20.46 -6.25
N GLY A 137 -15.73 20.62 -7.40
CA GLY A 137 -14.73 21.67 -7.64
C GLY A 137 -13.35 21.39 -7.06
N ASP A 138 -13.08 20.13 -6.63
CA ASP A 138 -11.79 19.72 -6.03
C ASP A 138 -10.69 19.46 -7.08
N ILE A 139 -11.05 19.35 -8.36
CA ILE A 139 -10.08 19.18 -9.45
C ILE A 139 -9.59 20.55 -9.92
N PRO A 140 -8.28 20.85 -9.79
CA PRO A 140 -7.74 22.14 -10.18
C PRO A 140 -7.77 22.35 -11.70
N ARG A 141 -7.92 23.60 -12.11
CA ARG A 141 -7.76 24.00 -13.51
C ARG A 141 -6.29 24.33 -13.81
N ARG A 142 -5.86 23.91 -15.00
CA ARG A 142 -4.57 24.27 -15.60
C ARG A 142 -4.85 25.02 -16.90
N GLY A 143 -4.95 26.36 -16.79
CA GLY A 143 -5.47 27.20 -17.86
C GLY A 143 -6.95 26.91 -18.11
N GLU A 144 -7.33 26.61 -19.35
CA GLU A 144 -8.73 26.34 -19.74
C GLU A 144 -9.19 24.90 -19.43
N ARG A 145 -8.27 23.99 -19.09
CA ARG A 145 -8.56 22.57 -18.87
C ARG A 145 -8.46 22.18 -17.40
N TYR A 146 -9.23 21.19 -16.99
CA TYR A 146 -9.02 20.54 -15.70
C TYR A 146 -7.78 19.64 -15.73
N ALA A 147 -7.14 19.46 -14.58
CA ALA A 147 -6.09 18.45 -14.42
C ALA A 147 -6.66 17.07 -14.70
N GLY A 148 -6.02 16.28 -15.55
CA GLY A 148 -6.44 14.90 -15.82
C GLY A 148 -6.22 13.97 -14.64
N MET A 149 -6.72 12.74 -14.69
CA MET A 149 -6.52 11.73 -13.65
C MET A 149 -5.05 11.30 -13.51
N GLY A 150 -4.27 11.44 -14.60
CA GLY A 150 -2.94 10.86 -14.70
C GLY A 150 -2.98 9.37 -14.98
N GLY A 151 -1.85 8.69 -14.78
CA GLY A 151 -1.71 7.26 -15.08
C GLY A 151 -0.32 6.76 -14.71
N ALA A 152 0.01 5.55 -15.20
CA ALA A 152 1.31 4.91 -14.99
C ALA A 152 1.75 4.82 -13.52
N VAL A 153 0.80 4.59 -12.61
CA VAL A 153 1.10 4.29 -11.21
C VAL A 153 1.57 2.83 -11.13
N GLY A 154 2.61 2.59 -10.36
CA GLY A 154 3.16 1.24 -10.20
C GLY A 154 4.05 1.10 -8.96
N ILE A 155 4.53 -0.14 -8.77
CA ILE A 155 5.53 -0.48 -7.77
C ILE A 155 6.88 -0.60 -8.47
N HIS A 156 7.91 0.11 -7.98
CA HIS A 156 9.20 0.15 -8.65
C HIS A 156 10.36 0.31 -7.67
N GLY A 157 11.57 0.09 -8.15
CA GLY A 157 12.80 0.35 -7.41
C GLY A 157 13.14 1.85 -7.32
N THR A 158 14.37 2.17 -7.02
CA THR A 158 14.76 3.57 -6.73
C THR A 158 16.07 3.96 -7.41
N ASP A 159 16.11 5.20 -7.89
CA ASP A 159 17.34 5.93 -8.20
C ASP A 159 17.75 6.89 -7.06
N LYS A 160 16.99 6.87 -5.94
CA LYS A 160 17.22 7.68 -4.75
C LYS A 160 17.31 6.81 -3.49
N PRO A 161 18.28 5.87 -3.41
CA PRO A 161 18.33 4.86 -2.34
C PRO A 161 18.41 5.47 -0.94
N SER A 162 19.05 6.62 -0.79
CA SER A 162 19.13 7.31 0.50
C SER A 162 17.77 7.83 1.01
N LEU A 163 16.82 8.14 0.12
CA LEU A 163 15.46 8.52 0.53
C LEU A 163 14.67 7.29 0.99
N ASN A 164 14.76 6.18 0.26
CA ASN A 164 14.14 4.92 0.66
C ASN A 164 14.68 4.44 2.02
N GLN A 165 16.01 4.47 2.23
CA GLN A 165 16.63 4.09 3.52
C GLN A 165 16.16 4.93 4.71
N ARG A 166 15.87 6.21 4.49
CA ARG A 166 15.37 7.13 5.52
C ARG A 166 13.85 7.17 5.61
N ASN A 167 13.14 6.32 4.85
CA ASN A 167 11.68 6.30 4.76
C ASN A 167 11.08 7.67 4.36
N VAL A 168 11.74 8.38 3.45
CA VAL A 168 11.27 9.69 2.95
C VAL A 168 10.50 9.50 1.66
N ASP A 169 9.25 9.97 1.62
CA ASP A 169 8.40 9.95 0.43
C ASP A 169 8.97 10.89 -0.64
N TRP A 170 8.99 10.45 -1.89
CA TRP A 170 9.60 11.21 -2.97
C TRP A 170 8.93 11.01 -4.34
N THR A 171 7.99 10.07 -4.45
CA THR A 171 7.37 9.77 -5.74
C THR A 171 6.25 10.75 -6.09
N TRP A 172 5.74 10.66 -7.30
CA TRP A 172 4.58 11.44 -7.73
C TRP A 172 3.27 10.62 -7.65
N GLY A 173 3.29 9.53 -6.88
CA GLY A 173 2.15 8.66 -6.66
C GLY A 173 2.45 7.18 -6.79
N CYS A 174 3.62 6.80 -7.31
CA CYS A 174 4.06 5.41 -7.31
C CYS A 174 4.49 4.94 -5.91
N ILE A 175 4.69 3.64 -5.79
CA ILE A 175 5.21 2.96 -4.61
C ILE A 175 6.66 2.57 -4.91
N SER A 176 7.61 3.09 -4.13
CA SER A 176 9.03 2.81 -4.35
C SER A 176 9.61 1.91 -3.27
N LEU A 177 10.26 0.84 -3.68
CA LEU A 177 10.99 -0.13 -2.84
C LEU A 177 12.50 0.03 -3.03
N HIS A 178 13.31 -0.63 -2.21
CA HIS A 178 14.71 -0.85 -2.52
C HIS A 178 14.86 -1.72 -3.77
N ASN A 179 15.97 -1.57 -4.48
CA ASN A 179 16.18 -2.26 -5.76
C ASN A 179 16.25 -3.78 -5.63
N THR A 180 16.76 -4.29 -4.51
CA THR A 180 16.76 -5.71 -4.15
C THR A 180 15.36 -6.22 -3.93
N ASP A 181 14.56 -5.44 -3.19
CA ASP A 181 13.22 -5.82 -2.75
C ASP A 181 12.23 -5.84 -3.93
N VAL A 182 12.30 -4.84 -4.81
CA VAL A 182 11.46 -4.85 -6.03
C VAL A 182 11.86 -5.97 -6.99
N ALA A 183 13.15 -6.36 -7.03
CA ALA A 183 13.58 -7.48 -7.85
C ALA A 183 13.04 -8.81 -7.29
N GLU A 184 13.07 -9.01 -5.97
CA GLU A 184 12.47 -10.15 -5.29
C GLU A 184 10.96 -10.15 -5.51
N LEU A 185 10.27 -9.04 -5.23
CA LEU A 185 8.83 -8.90 -5.45
C LEU A 185 8.43 -9.25 -6.89
N ALA A 186 9.15 -8.71 -7.87
CA ALA A 186 8.87 -8.98 -9.28
C ALA A 186 9.08 -10.46 -9.66
N SER A 187 9.93 -11.20 -8.95
CA SER A 187 10.11 -12.64 -9.16
C SER A 187 9.02 -13.49 -8.51
N LEU A 188 8.47 -13.02 -7.38
CA LEU A 188 7.47 -13.75 -6.60
C LEU A 188 6.08 -13.69 -7.21
N VAL A 189 5.63 -12.51 -7.66
CA VAL A 189 4.24 -12.28 -8.01
C VAL A 189 4.03 -12.23 -9.53
N PRO A 190 3.01 -12.88 -10.09
CA PRO A 190 2.69 -12.81 -11.52
C PRO A 190 1.96 -11.52 -11.90
N VAL A 191 1.84 -11.23 -13.20
CA VAL A 191 0.82 -10.33 -13.74
C VAL A 191 -0.55 -10.90 -13.39
N GLY A 192 -1.52 -10.06 -13.09
CA GLY A 192 -2.84 -10.46 -12.58
C GLY A 192 -2.92 -10.48 -11.04
N THR A 193 -1.80 -10.28 -10.32
CA THR A 193 -1.82 -10.22 -8.85
C THR A 193 -2.66 -9.05 -8.35
N LEU A 194 -3.59 -9.35 -7.44
CA LEU A 194 -4.44 -8.37 -6.77
C LEU A 194 -3.62 -7.52 -5.78
N VAL A 195 -3.87 -6.22 -5.74
CA VAL A 195 -3.17 -5.26 -4.89
C VAL A 195 -4.18 -4.41 -4.13
N LEU A 196 -4.23 -4.52 -2.82
CA LEU A 196 -4.98 -3.62 -1.95
C LEU A 196 -4.05 -2.53 -1.42
N ILE A 197 -4.37 -1.26 -1.66
CA ILE A 197 -3.64 -0.10 -1.13
C ILE A 197 -4.52 0.59 -0.09
N GLN A 198 -3.99 0.74 1.12
CA GLN A 198 -4.65 1.38 2.27
C GLN A 198 -3.80 2.54 2.80
N ASP A 199 -4.45 3.51 3.45
CA ASP A 199 -3.79 4.59 4.20
C ASP A 199 -3.10 4.11 5.47
#